data_c838c8cd39448aa2bb230096543e9f0d
#
_entry.id   c838c8cd39448aa2bb230096543e9f0d
#
_cell.length_a   1.000
_cell.length_b   1.000
_cell.length_c   1.000
_cell.angle_alpha   90.00
_cell.angle_beta   90.00
_cell.angle_gamma   90.00
#
_symmetry.space_group_name_H-M   'P 1'
#
loop_
_entity.id
_entity.type
_entity.pdbx_description
1 polymer ?
#
loop_
_entity_poly.entity_id
_entity_poly.type
_entity_poly.pdbx_seq_one_letter_code
_entity_poly.pdbx_strand_id
1 'polypeptide(L)'
;YTAGHSSAASDVYKRQLLVRLRPWPRWILTVAVIAWFVVITRFEPSILRAGVMAALTATAFMTGRERSTLRILAVTVTALLLIDPLLAWSVGFWLSVGATAGVCTVGPWLADRLRPLGLLALPVGITLGAQVGVAAPSLLVFGRLPFVSLVANVLAVPVAGAVMLYGLPAGLVAGAVSGAAPVLMFPARIGTRWVDTVAILGARLEPEPPWPWVGWGLVAVVVGAVVARTRFRRS
;
A
#
# COMPACT_ATOMS: atom_id res chain seq x y z
N TYR A 1 16.47 48.87 24.71
CA TYR A 1 15.86 47.62 25.22
C TYR A 1 15.20 46.82 24.11
N THR A 2 15.98 46.14 23.30
CA THR A 2 15.48 45.13 22.29
C THR A 2 16.58 44.10 21.95
N ALA A 3 17.04 43.34 22.94
CA ALA A 3 18.06 42.34 22.71
C ALA A 3 17.69 40.91 23.14
N GLY A 4 16.40 40.66 23.50
CA GLY A 4 15.98 39.39 24.13
C GLY A 4 15.24 38.40 23.21
N HIS A 5 14.79 38.81 22.00
CA HIS A 5 13.92 37.95 21.16
C HIS A 5 14.64 37.20 20.03
N SER A 6 15.93 37.48 19.78
CA SER A 6 16.67 36.79 18.70
C SER A 6 17.28 35.45 19.13
N SER A 7 17.50 35.22 20.42
CA SER A 7 18.17 33.98 20.87
C SER A 7 17.26 32.76 20.84
N ALA A 8 16.01 32.89 21.27
CA ALA A 8 15.06 31.78 21.31
C ALA A 8 14.70 31.26 19.90
N ALA A 9 14.48 32.16 18.95
CA ALA A 9 14.24 31.77 17.56
C ALA A 9 15.45 31.10 16.91
N SER A 10 16.67 31.59 17.22
CA SER A 10 17.92 30.98 16.74
C SER A 10 18.17 29.61 17.35
N ASP A 11 17.78 29.38 18.60
CA ASP A 11 17.94 28.09 19.29
C ASP A 11 16.91 27.06 18.82
N VAL A 12 15.68 27.46 18.51
CA VAL A 12 14.69 26.60 17.85
C VAL A 12 15.15 26.22 16.44
N TYR A 13 15.71 27.20 15.69
CA TYR A 13 16.25 26.96 14.35
C TYR A 13 17.49 26.04 14.39
N LYS A 14 18.38 26.24 15.34
CA LYS A 14 19.54 25.35 15.58
C LYS A 14 19.13 23.94 16.00
N ARG A 15 18.12 23.78 16.84
CA ARG A 15 17.59 22.45 17.20
C ARG A 15 16.90 21.77 16.00
N GLN A 16 16.16 22.51 15.18
CA GLN A 16 15.62 21.98 13.93
C GLN A 16 16.71 21.64 12.90
N LEU A 17 17.79 22.41 12.84
CA LEU A 17 18.96 22.14 12.00
C LEU A 17 19.74 20.93 12.51
N LEU A 18 19.93 20.79 13.83
CA LEU A 18 20.62 19.65 14.48
C LEU A 18 19.83 18.35 14.31
N VAL A 19 18.48 18.40 14.30
CA VAL A 19 17.65 17.24 13.97
C VAL A 19 17.75 16.87 12.48
N ARG A 20 18.11 17.81 11.58
CA ARG A 20 18.40 17.55 10.16
C ARG A 20 19.83 17.03 9.90
N LEU A 21 20.76 17.15 10.84
CA LEU A 21 22.17 16.97 10.58
C LEU A 21 22.71 15.52 10.59
N ARG A 22 21.86 14.49 10.72
CA ARG A 22 22.33 13.10 10.52
C ARG A 22 21.27 12.24 9.83
N PRO A 23 21.20 12.26 8.50
CA PRO A 23 20.30 11.36 7.75
C PRO A 23 20.77 9.89 7.81
N TRP A 24 22.08 9.63 8.01
CA TRP A 24 22.69 8.30 8.03
C TRP A 24 22.15 7.33 9.08
N PRO A 25 22.07 7.67 10.39
CA PRO A 25 21.57 6.72 11.37
C PRO A 25 20.09 6.41 11.18
N ARG A 26 19.28 7.38 10.71
CA ARG A 26 17.88 7.13 10.34
C ARG A 26 17.77 6.18 9.17
N TRP A 27 18.56 6.37 8.14
CA TRP A 27 18.60 5.50 6.98
C TRP A 27 19.04 4.08 7.37
N ILE A 28 20.13 3.94 8.11
CA ILE A 28 20.62 2.64 8.60
C ILE A 28 19.54 1.92 9.41
N LEU A 29 18.89 2.62 10.35
CA LEU A 29 17.83 2.05 11.16
C LEU A 29 16.64 1.62 10.30
N THR A 30 16.22 2.45 9.35
CA THR A 30 15.11 2.13 8.44
C THR A 30 15.43 0.89 7.61
N VAL A 31 16.61 0.83 7.00
CA VAL A 31 17.03 -0.31 6.19
C VAL A 31 17.20 -1.57 7.04
N ALA A 32 17.75 -1.44 8.26
CA ALA A 32 17.89 -2.56 9.19
C ALA A 32 16.53 -3.14 9.62
N VAL A 33 15.55 -2.28 9.93
CA VAL A 33 14.19 -2.71 10.27
C VAL A 33 13.51 -3.40 9.08
N ILE A 34 13.66 -2.85 7.87
CA ILE A 34 13.14 -3.46 6.65
C ILE A 34 13.78 -4.84 6.42
N ALA A 35 15.10 -4.94 6.50
CA ALA A 35 15.83 -6.19 6.32
C ALA A 35 15.42 -7.22 7.38
N TRP A 36 15.33 -6.82 8.64
CA TRP A 36 14.86 -7.67 9.73
C TRP A 36 13.44 -8.21 9.49
N PHE A 37 12.53 -7.35 9.04
CA PHE A 37 11.16 -7.75 8.70
C PHE A 37 11.12 -8.75 7.54
N VAL A 38 11.90 -8.53 6.47
CA VAL A 38 12.02 -9.44 5.33
C VAL A 38 12.54 -10.81 5.76
N VAL A 39 13.53 -10.86 6.68
CA VAL A 39 14.07 -12.13 7.21
C VAL A 39 13.02 -12.88 8.03
N ILE A 40 12.31 -12.19 8.94
CA ILE A 40 11.26 -12.82 9.77
C ILE A 40 10.14 -13.41 8.92
N THR A 41 9.80 -12.75 7.80
CA THR A 41 8.77 -13.19 6.87
C THR A 41 9.27 -14.24 5.87
N ARG A 42 10.45 -14.81 6.07
CA ARG A 42 11.03 -15.88 5.26
C ARG A 42 11.16 -15.51 3.77
N PHE A 43 11.49 -14.26 3.48
CA PHE A 43 11.69 -13.79 2.10
C PHE A 43 10.48 -13.99 1.17
N GLU A 44 9.26 -13.94 1.71
CA GLU A 44 8.04 -14.00 0.90
C GLU A 44 8.17 -13.04 -0.29
N PRO A 45 7.96 -13.48 -1.55
CA PRO A 45 8.22 -12.66 -2.75
C PRO A 45 7.55 -11.29 -2.75
N SER A 46 6.35 -11.21 -2.19
CA SER A 46 5.61 -9.95 -2.06
C SER A 46 6.27 -8.99 -1.05
N ILE A 47 6.74 -9.53 0.07
CA ILE A 47 7.38 -8.75 1.14
C ILE A 47 8.80 -8.37 0.74
N LEU A 48 9.53 -9.26 0.09
CA LEU A 48 10.85 -8.98 -0.47
C LEU A 48 10.80 -7.79 -1.44
N ARG A 49 9.84 -7.79 -2.38
CA ARG A 49 9.63 -6.67 -3.29
C ARG A 49 9.32 -5.37 -2.53
N ALA A 50 8.38 -5.41 -1.59
CA ALA A 50 8.02 -4.24 -0.80
C ALA A 50 9.22 -3.72 0.01
N GLY A 51 10.02 -4.61 0.59
CA GLY A 51 11.24 -4.28 1.32
C GLY A 51 12.28 -3.60 0.44
N VAL A 52 12.56 -4.14 -0.75
CA VAL A 52 13.51 -3.54 -1.70
C VAL A 52 13.01 -2.18 -2.18
N MET A 53 11.71 -2.03 -2.49
CA MET A 53 11.12 -0.74 -2.86
C MET A 53 11.25 0.28 -1.73
N ALA A 54 10.97 -0.12 -0.49
CA ALA A 54 11.08 0.75 0.68
C ALA A 54 12.53 1.19 0.93
N ALA A 55 13.50 0.27 0.81
CA ALA A 55 14.93 0.57 0.95
C ALA A 55 15.42 1.53 -0.15
N LEU A 56 15.02 1.33 -1.42
CA LEU A 56 15.33 2.23 -2.52
C LEU A 56 14.69 3.60 -2.35
N THR A 57 13.45 3.66 -1.84
CA THR A 57 12.77 4.91 -1.54
C THR A 57 13.49 5.67 -0.42
N ALA A 58 13.85 5.00 0.68
CA ALA A 58 14.61 5.59 1.77
C ALA A 58 15.97 6.13 1.28
N THR A 59 16.64 5.41 0.38
CA THR A 59 17.90 5.84 -0.25
C THR A 59 17.70 7.05 -1.17
N ALA A 60 16.60 7.08 -1.93
CA ALA A 60 16.26 8.23 -2.78
C ALA A 60 16.02 9.50 -1.95
N PHE A 61 15.28 9.40 -0.84
CA PHE A 61 15.09 10.50 0.09
C PHE A 61 16.40 10.99 0.72
N MET A 62 17.28 10.06 1.10
CA MET A 62 18.59 10.41 1.65
C MET A 62 19.47 11.17 0.66
N THR A 63 19.43 10.78 -0.62
CA THR A 63 20.22 11.41 -1.69
C THR A 63 19.59 12.67 -2.26
N GLY A 64 18.43 13.12 -1.75
CA GLY A 64 17.69 14.30 -2.23
C GLY A 64 17.15 14.13 -3.66
N ARG A 65 17.06 12.91 -4.17
CA ARG A 65 16.56 12.61 -5.52
C ARG A 65 15.12 12.14 -5.45
N GLU A 66 14.21 12.98 -5.89
CA GLU A 66 12.82 12.55 -6.14
C GLU A 66 12.80 11.61 -7.36
N ARG A 67 12.36 10.39 -7.12
CA ARG A 67 12.16 9.40 -8.19
C ARG A 67 10.70 8.99 -8.24
N SER A 68 10.18 8.83 -9.46
CA SER A 68 8.82 8.31 -9.62
C SER A 68 8.74 6.89 -9.06
N THR A 69 7.63 6.58 -8.39
CA THR A 69 7.38 5.25 -7.80
C THR A 69 7.48 4.13 -8.84
N LEU A 70 7.07 4.40 -10.09
CA LEU A 70 7.21 3.45 -11.20
C LEU A 70 8.67 3.14 -11.55
N ARG A 71 9.55 4.13 -11.48
CA ARG A 71 10.98 3.91 -11.72
C ARG A 71 11.58 3.05 -10.61
N ILE A 72 11.19 3.31 -9.35
CA ILE A 72 11.60 2.48 -8.21
C ILE A 72 11.08 1.05 -8.39
N LEU A 73 9.81 0.88 -8.78
CA LEU A 73 9.23 -0.42 -9.06
C LEU A 73 10.00 -1.16 -10.17
N ALA A 74 10.27 -0.50 -11.29
CA ALA A 74 11.01 -1.09 -12.41
C ALA A 74 12.42 -1.55 -11.99
N VAL A 75 13.16 -0.70 -11.28
CA VAL A 75 14.50 -1.04 -10.75
C VAL A 75 14.40 -2.22 -9.76
N THR A 76 13.38 -2.22 -8.89
CA THR A 76 13.16 -3.32 -7.93
C THR A 76 12.90 -4.63 -8.64
N VAL A 77 11.98 -4.64 -9.63
CA VAL A 77 11.65 -5.84 -10.41
C VAL A 77 12.89 -6.37 -11.13
N THR A 78 13.63 -5.49 -11.81
CA THR A 78 14.85 -5.88 -12.51
C THR A 78 15.89 -6.46 -11.55
N ALA A 79 16.15 -5.80 -10.43
CA ALA A 79 17.13 -6.26 -9.45
C ALA A 79 16.72 -7.64 -8.86
N LEU A 80 15.46 -7.81 -8.51
CA LEU A 80 14.97 -9.07 -7.94
C LEU A 80 15.05 -10.23 -8.94
N LEU A 81 14.70 -10.00 -10.21
CA LEU A 81 14.81 -11.02 -11.27
C LEU A 81 16.26 -11.36 -11.63
N LEU A 82 17.21 -10.42 -11.44
CA LEU A 82 18.63 -10.70 -11.60
C LEU A 82 19.21 -11.50 -10.43
N ILE A 83 18.70 -11.29 -9.20
CA ILE A 83 19.13 -12.02 -8.01
C ILE A 83 18.51 -13.42 -7.99
N ASP A 84 17.23 -13.52 -8.27
CA ASP A 84 16.47 -14.77 -8.29
C ASP A 84 15.56 -14.83 -9.53
N PRO A 85 16.03 -15.43 -10.63
CA PRO A 85 15.24 -15.61 -11.86
C PRO A 85 13.97 -16.45 -11.67
N LEU A 86 13.89 -17.29 -10.62
CA LEU A 86 12.71 -18.12 -10.34
C LEU A 86 11.50 -17.28 -9.96
N LEU A 87 11.71 -16.04 -9.50
CA LEU A 87 10.61 -15.10 -9.25
C LEU A 87 9.78 -14.81 -10.50
N ALA A 88 10.35 -14.95 -11.71
CA ALA A 88 9.61 -14.82 -12.96
C ALA A 88 8.45 -15.82 -13.08
N TRP A 89 8.54 -16.96 -12.41
CA TRP A 89 7.51 -18.02 -12.39
C TRP A 89 6.57 -17.89 -11.18
N SER A 90 6.84 -16.96 -10.26
CA SER A 90 6.01 -16.73 -9.09
C SER A 90 4.77 -15.91 -9.44
N VAL A 91 3.59 -16.54 -9.34
CA VAL A 91 2.30 -15.86 -9.55
C VAL A 91 2.13 -14.71 -8.56
N GLY A 92 2.48 -14.93 -7.28
CA GLY A 92 2.42 -13.91 -6.23
C GLY A 92 3.31 -12.71 -6.53
N PHE A 93 4.47 -12.91 -7.16
CA PHE A 93 5.33 -11.83 -7.59
C PHE A 93 4.65 -10.95 -8.65
N TRP A 94 4.10 -11.53 -9.70
CA TRP A 94 3.43 -10.78 -10.77
C TRP A 94 2.14 -10.09 -10.31
N LEU A 95 1.35 -10.75 -9.46
CA LEU A 95 0.18 -10.12 -8.84
C LEU A 95 0.59 -8.89 -8.02
N SER A 96 1.66 -9.00 -7.25
CA SER A 96 2.15 -7.91 -6.42
C SER A 96 2.75 -6.76 -7.25
N VAL A 97 3.51 -7.06 -8.29
CA VAL A 97 4.05 -6.07 -9.24
C VAL A 97 2.90 -5.36 -9.97
N GLY A 98 1.95 -6.14 -10.50
CA GLY A 98 0.78 -5.61 -11.19
C GLY A 98 -0.06 -4.71 -10.29
N ALA A 99 -0.41 -5.17 -9.08
CA ALA A 99 -1.13 -4.37 -8.10
C ALA A 99 -0.44 -3.03 -7.82
N THR A 100 0.87 -3.06 -7.57
CA THR A 100 1.65 -1.84 -7.28
C THR A 100 1.69 -0.90 -8.48
N ALA A 101 1.91 -1.41 -9.67
CA ALA A 101 1.86 -0.62 -10.90
C ALA A 101 0.49 0.04 -11.08
N GLY A 102 -0.58 -0.71 -10.90
CA GLY A 102 -1.95 -0.21 -10.99
C GLY A 102 -2.27 0.86 -9.94
N VAL A 103 -1.88 0.63 -8.68
CA VAL A 103 -2.02 1.60 -7.58
C VAL A 103 -1.26 2.89 -7.86
N CYS A 104 -0.06 2.80 -8.44
CA CYS A 104 0.79 3.97 -8.69
C CYS A 104 0.44 4.75 -9.97
N THR A 105 -0.31 4.16 -10.88
CA THR A 105 -0.66 4.77 -12.19
C THR A 105 -2.15 5.05 -12.31
N VAL A 106 -2.93 3.99 -12.42
CA VAL A 106 -4.37 4.04 -12.66
C VAL A 106 -5.11 4.55 -11.42
N GLY A 107 -4.66 4.14 -10.23
CA GLY A 107 -5.31 4.49 -8.96
C GLY A 107 -5.46 5.99 -8.73
N PRO A 108 -4.38 6.80 -8.73
CA PRO A 108 -4.45 8.25 -8.53
C PRO A 108 -5.26 8.93 -9.64
N TRP A 109 -5.09 8.50 -10.89
CA TRP A 109 -5.85 9.01 -12.02
C TRP A 109 -7.35 8.77 -11.87
N LEU A 110 -7.76 7.58 -11.42
CA LEU A 110 -9.16 7.28 -11.11
C LEU A 110 -9.66 8.08 -9.90
N ALA A 111 -8.89 8.13 -8.82
CA ALA A 111 -9.26 8.90 -7.63
C ALA A 111 -9.55 10.36 -7.96
N ASP A 112 -8.72 10.99 -8.81
CA ASP A 112 -8.95 12.35 -9.29
C ASP A 112 -10.23 12.50 -10.11
N ARG A 113 -10.61 11.48 -10.88
CA ARG A 113 -11.85 11.49 -11.68
C ARG A 113 -13.07 11.17 -10.84
N LEU A 114 -12.90 10.40 -9.76
CA LEU A 114 -13.94 10.00 -8.83
C LEU A 114 -14.14 11.00 -7.66
N ARG A 115 -13.53 12.18 -7.70
CA ARG A 115 -13.69 13.24 -6.67
C ARG A 115 -15.15 13.51 -6.24
N PRO A 116 -16.18 13.41 -7.13
CA PRO A 116 -17.58 13.55 -6.69
C PRO A 116 -18.02 12.55 -5.62
N LEU A 117 -17.30 11.42 -5.44
CA LEU A 117 -17.55 10.44 -4.38
C LEU A 117 -17.00 10.87 -2.99
N GLY A 118 -16.41 12.06 -2.88
CA GLY A 118 -15.87 12.58 -1.63
C GLY A 118 -14.79 11.67 -1.03
N LEU A 119 -14.97 11.28 0.22
CA LEU A 119 -14.00 10.44 0.96
C LEU A 119 -13.77 9.05 0.33
N LEU A 120 -14.71 8.54 -0.45
CA LEU A 120 -14.60 7.24 -1.12
C LEU A 120 -13.79 7.31 -2.42
N ALA A 121 -13.52 8.49 -2.97
CA ALA A 121 -12.81 8.64 -4.24
C ALA A 121 -11.42 7.99 -4.22
N LEU A 122 -10.65 8.22 -3.16
CA LEU A 122 -9.30 7.67 -3.03
C LEU A 122 -9.31 6.15 -2.84
N PRO A 123 -10.00 5.57 -1.84
CA PRO A 123 -9.98 4.11 -1.65
C PRO A 123 -10.56 3.35 -2.85
N VAL A 124 -11.63 3.85 -3.48
CA VAL A 124 -12.20 3.23 -4.68
C VAL A 124 -11.23 3.33 -5.85
N GLY A 125 -10.64 4.51 -6.08
CA GLY A 125 -9.66 4.71 -7.16
C GLY A 125 -8.44 3.79 -7.03
N ILE A 126 -7.88 3.70 -5.83
CA ILE A 126 -6.73 2.82 -5.53
C ILE A 126 -7.10 1.35 -5.71
N THR A 127 -8.27 0.92 -5.21
CA THR A 127 -8.72 -0.47 -5.35
C THR A 127 -8.95 -0.84 -6.81
N LEU A 128 -9.62 0.01 -7.59
CA LEU A 128 -9.79 -0.20 -9.04
C LEU A 128 -8.45 -0.20 -9.77
N GLY A 129 -7.53 0.69 -9.40
CA GLY A 129 -6.18 0.70 -9.94
C GLY A 129 -5.44 -0.61 -9.69
N ALA A 130 -5.50 -1.13 -8.47
CA ALA A 130 -4.93 -2.43 -8.13
C ALA A 130 -5.55 -3.56 -8.95
N GLN A 131 -6.88 -3.58 -9.08
CA GLN A 131 -7.60 -4.61 -9.85
C GLN A 131 -7.22 -4.58 -11.34
N VAL A 132 -7.11 -3.40 -11.95
CA VAL A 132 -6.63 -3.27 -13.33
C VAL A 132 -5.21 -3.82 -13.46
N GLY A 133 -4.34 -3.52 -12.48
CA GLY A 133 -2.96 -4.01 -12.49
C GLY A 133 -2.83 -5.52 -12.34
N VAL A 134 -3.70 -6.17 -11.56
CA VAL A 134 -3.68 -7.63 -11.39
C VAL A 134 -4.54 -8.37 -12.41
N ALA A 135 -5.31 -7.68 -13.23
CA ALA A 135 -6.26 -8.31 -14.16
C ALA A 135 -5.55 -9.31 -15.11
N ALA A 136 -4.46 -8.90 -15.74
CA ALA A 136 -3.74 -9.78 -16.66
C ALA A 136 -3.19 -11.04 -15.99
N PRO A 137 -2.37 -10.95 -14.91
CA PRO A 137 -1.88 -12.16 -14.25
C PRO A 137 -3.00 -12.99 -13.62
N SER A 138 -4.07 -12.36 -13.11
CA SER A 138 -5.22 -13.08 -12.54
C SER A 138 -5.97 -13.90 -13.59
N LEU A 139 -6.22 -13.32 -14.76
CA LEU A 139 -6.89 -14.02 -15.85
C LEU A 139 -6.03 -15.13 -16.44
N LEU A 140 -4.73 -14.91 -16.59
CA LEU A 140 -3.81 -15.92 -17.14
C LEU A 140 -3.67 -17.14 -16.23
N VAL A 141 -3.67 -16.95 -14.92
CA VAL A 141 -3.42 -18.03 -13.95
C VAL A 141 -4.70 -18.65 -13.44
N PHE A 142 -5.70 -17.83 -13.08
CA PHE A 142 -6.93 -18.28 -12.43
C PHE A 142 -8.14 -18.35 -13.36
N GLY A 143 -8.03 -17.80 -14.57
CA GLY A 143 -9.14 -17.73 -15.54
C GLY A 143 -10.32 -16.85 -15.10
N ARG A 144 -10.18 -16.12 -14.00
CA ARG A 144 -11.28 -15.32 -13.41
C ARG A 144 -10.78 -14.03 -12.79
N LEU A 145 -11.66 -13.04 -12.74
CA LEU A 145 -11.43 -11.76 -12.06
C LEU A 145 -12.56 -11.55 -11.04
N PRO A 146 -12.29 -11.71 -9.73
CA PRO A 146 -13.32 -11.59 -8.70
C PRO A 146 -13.93 -10.19 -8.69
N PHE A 147 -15.26 -10.10 -8.78
CA PHE A 147 -15.98 -8.82 -8.77
C PHE A 147 -16.24 -8.31 -7.35
N VAL A 148 -16.68 -9.21 -6.45
CA VAL A 148 -17.00 -8.86 -5.06
C VAL A 148 -15.76 -8.39 -4.29
N SER A 149 -14.56 -8.79 -4.74
CA SER A 149 -13.28 -8.33 -4.18
C SER A 149 -13.13 -6.80 -4.19
N LEU A 150 -13.78 -6.09 -5.13
CA LEU A 150 -13.77 -4.63 -5.16
C LEU A 150 -14.40 -4.04 -3.88
N VAL A 151 -15.59 -4.52 -3.50
CA VAL A 151 -16.29 -4.07 -2.30
C VAL A 151 -15.57 -4.56 -1.05
N ALA A 152 -15.14 -5.83 -1.06
CA ALA A 152 -14.41 -6.43 0.04
C ALA A 152 -13.12 -5.63 0.35
N ASN A 153 -12.36 -5.22 -0.65
CA ASN A 153 -11.14 -4.42 -0.46
C ASN A 153 -11.43 -3.03 0.10
N VAL A 154 -12.49 -2.35 -0.37
CA VAL A 154 -12.87 -1.03 0.16
C VAL A 154 -13.20 -1.11 1.65
N LEU A 155 -13.81 -2.22 2.10
CA LEU A 155 -14.17 -2.43 3.50
C LEU A 155 -13.01 -2.96 4.36
N ALA A 156 -12.18 -3.83 3.80
CA ALA A 156 -11.11 -4.52 4.53
C ALA A 156 -9.82 -3.70 4.62
N VAL A 157 -9.39 -3.04 3.53
CA VAL A 157 -8.07 -2.39 3.44
C VAL A 157 -7.86 -1.29 4.48
N PRO A 158 -8.83 -0.38 4.76
CA PRO A 158 -8.64 0.63 5.80
C PRO A 158 -8.43 0.01 7.19
N VAL A 159 -9.20 -1.03 7.51
CA VAL A 159 -9.10 -1.74 8.79
C VAL A 159 -7.81 -2.54 8.86
N ALA A 160 -7.42 -3.24 7.79
CA ALA A 160 -6.14 -3.94 7.71
C ALA A 160 -4.96 -2.99 7.91
N GLY A 161 -5.00 -1.80 7.30
CA GLY A 161 -3.99 -0.76 7.51
C GLY A 161 -3.90 -0.30 8.98
N ALA A 162 -5.03 -0.06 9.63
CA ALA A 162 -5.08 0.29 11.05
C ALA A 162 -4.55 -0.84 11.94
N VAL A 163 -4.92 -2.10 11.63
CA VAL A 163 -4.40 -3.29 12.33
C VAL A 163 -2.89 -3.41 12.18
N MET A 164 -2.33 -3.16 11.01
CA MET A 164 -0.87 -3.21 10.80
C MET A 164 -0.15 -2.10 11.57
N LEU A 165 -0.66 -0.86 11.50
CA LEU A 165 -0.06 0.29 12.19
C LEU A 165 -0.08 0.15 13.71
N TYR A 166 -1.15 -0.39 14.28
CA TYR A 166 -1.29 -0.63 15.71
C TYR A 166 -0.69 -1.96 16.15
N GLY A 167 -1.02 -3.04 15.42
CA GLY A 167 -0.72 -4.42 15.83
C GLY A 167 0.77 -4.74 15.84
N LEU A 168 1.57 -4.16 14.92
CA LEU A 168 3.02 -4.39 14.92
C LEU A 168 3.70 -3.81 16.17
N PRO A 169 3.53 -2.51 16.52
CA PRO A 169 4.09 -1.96 17.76
C PRO A 169 3.52 -2.66 19.01
N ALA A 170 2.21 -2.89 19.04
CA ALA A 170 1.55 -3.55 20.17
C ALA A 170 2.05 -4.99 20.38
N GLY A 171 2.29 -5.71 19.29
CA GLY A 171 2.85 -7.07 19.32
C GLY A 171 4.28 -7.10 19.85
N LEU A 172 5.12 -6.14 19.47
CA LEU A 172 6.48 -6.01 20.02
C LEU A 172 6.47 -5.75 21.53
N VAL A 173 5.61 -4.83 21.99
CA VAL A 173 5.47 -4.53 23.44
C VAL A 173 4.88 -5.73 24.17
N ALA A 174 3.87 -6.41 23.60
CA ALA A 174 3.26 -7.58 24.19
C ALA A 174 4.23 -8.77 24.31
N GLY A 175 5.18 -8.89 23.39
CA GLY A 175 6.25 -9.87 23.45
C GLY A 175 7.32 -9.57 24.53
N ALA A 176 7.53 -8.28 24.84
CA ALA A 176 8.49 -7.85 25.87
C ALA A 176 7.88 -7.84 27.28
N VAL A 177 6.58 -7.64 27.42
CA VAL A 177 5.88 -7.52 28.71
C VAL A 177 4.95 -8.70 28.92
N SER A 178 5.36 -9.64 29.80
CA SER A 178 4.55 -10.83 30.12
C SER A 178 3.17 -10.41 30.66
N GLY A 179 2.10 -10.96 30.09
CA GLY A 179 0.70 -10.70 30.50
C GLY A 179 0.02 -9.50 29.84
N ALA A 180 0.73 -8.62 29.15
CA ALA A 180 0.12 -7.48 28.45
C ALA A 180 -0.56 -7.85 27.11
N ALA A 181 -0.20 -8.99 26.54
CA ALA A 181 -0.68 -9.43 25.23
C ALA A 181 -2.23 -9.48 25.09
N PRO A 182 -3.03 -9.98 26.05
CA PRO A 182 -4.49 -10.01 25.91
C PRO A 182 -5.10 -8.64 25.71
N VAL A 183 -4.61 -7.65 26.46
CA VAL A 183 -5.13 -6.27 26.45
C VAL A 183 -4.63 -5.54 25.21
N LEU A 184 -3.30 -5.56 24.97
CA LEU A 184 -2.69 -4.83 23.86
C LEU A 184 -3.13 -5.37 22.50
N MET A 185 -3.31 -6.68 22.34
CA MET A 185 -3.71 -7.27 21.08
C MET A 185 -5.23 -7.30 20.85
N PHE A 186 -6.03 -6.85 21.82
CA PHE A 186 -7.49 -6.87 21.69
C PHE A 186 -8.02 -6.06 20.50
N PRO A 187 -7.59 -4.79 20.26
CA PRO A 187 -8.04 -4.04 19.10
C PRO A 187 -7.60 -4.68 17.77
N ALA A 188 -6.37 -5.21 17.71
CA ALA A 188 -5.87 -5.91 16.53
C ALA A 188 -6.67 -7.17 16.22
N ARG A 189 -7.09 -7.93 17.26
CA ARG A 189 -7.95 -9.11 17.10
C ARG A 189 -9.34 -8.76 16.54
N ILE A 190 -9.92 -7.64 16.96
CA ILE A 190 -11.21 -7.18 16.40
C ILE A 190 -11.03 -6.83 14.93
N GLY A 191 -9.99 -6.08 14.59
CA GLY A 191 -9.73 -5.70 13.21
C GLY A 191 -9.41 -6.89 12.31
N THR A 192 -8.63 -7.87 12.77
CA THR A 192 -8.38 -9.10 12.00
C THR A 192 -9.64 -9.91 11.78
N ARG A 193 -10.51 -10.04 12.80
CA ARG A 193 -11.82 -10.71 12.65
C ARG A 193 -12.72 -10.01 11.64
N TRP A 194 -12.71 -8.67 11.63
CA TRP A 194 -13.43 -7.90 10.61
C TRP A 194 -12.94 -8.24 9.20
N VAL A 195 -11.63 -8.18 8.98
CA VAL A 195 -11.02 -8.48 7.68
C VAL A 195 -11.34 -9.91 7.25
N ASP A 196 -11.23 -10.87 8.16
CA ASP A 196 -11.56 -12.29 7.92
C ASP A 196 -13.05 -12.46 7.56
N THR A 197 -13.95 -11.82 8.31
CA THR A 197 -15.39 -11.84 8.02
C THR A 197 -15.70 -11.27 6.63
N VAL A 198 -15.11 -10.14 6.29
CA VAL A 198 -15.29 -9.52 4.97
C VAL A 198 -14.75 -10.43 3.86
N ALA A 199 -13.61 -11.10 4.07
CA ALA A 199 -13.03 -12.02 3.11
C ALA A 199 -13.92 -13.26 2.90
N ILE A 200 -14.41 -13.88 3.98
CA ILE A 200 -15.30 -15.05 3.92
C ILE A 200 -16.63 -14.69 3.24
N LEU A 201 -17.24 -13.56 3.61
CA LEU A 201 -18.48 -13.10 2.98
C LEU A 201 -18.26 -12.77 1.50
N GLY A 202 -17.15 -12.09 1.17
CA GLY A 202 -16.80 -11.79 -0.21
C GLY A 202 -16.65 -13.07 -1.05
N ALA A 203 -15.96 -14.08 -0.51
CA ALA A 203 -15.79 -15.35 -1.21
C ALA A 203 -17.11 -16.12 -1.40
N ARG A 204 -18.03 -16.05 -0.42
CA ARG A 204 -19.35 -16.69 -0.51
C ARG A 204 -20.31 -15.97 -1.45
N LEU A 205 -20.18 -14.65 -1.56
CA LEU A 205 -21.04 -13.81 -2.39
C LEU A 205 -20.50 -13.66 -3.83
N GLU A 206 -19.32 -14.18 -4.13
CA GLU A 206 -18.76 -14.14 -5.48
C GLU A 206 -19.62 -14.99 -6.42
N PRO A 207 -20.31 -14.36 -7.39
CA PRO A 207 -21.20 -15.08 -8.28
C PRO A 207 -20.41 -15.94 -9.28
N GLU A 208 -21.04 -17.01 -9.75
CA GLU A 208 -20.47 -17.83 -10.83
C GLU A 208 -20.47 -17.10 -12.18
N PRO A 209 -19.56 -17.43 -13.10
CA PRO A 209 -19.60 -16.92 -14.46
C PRO A 209 -20.98 -17.20 -15.12
N PRO A 210 -21.54 -16.24 -15.90
CA PRO A 210 -20.90 -15.03 -16.44
C PRO A 210 -21.08 -13.75 -15.58
N TRP A 211 -21.73 -13.82 -14.43
CA TRP A 211 -22.14 -12.65 -13.65
C TRP A 211 -20.99 -11.71 -13.21
N PRO A 212 -19.79 -12.19 -12.83
CA PRO A 212 -18.67 -11.30 -12.54
C PRO A 212 -18.32 -10.36 -13.72
N TRP A 213 -18.43 -10.85 -14.95
CA TRP A 213 -18.17 -10.05 -16.15
C TRP A 213 -19.23 -8.96 -16.36
N VAL A 214 -20.50 -9.26 -16.06
CA VAL A 214 -21.58 -8.26 -16.07
C VAL A 214 -21.31 -7.19 -15.00
N GLY A 215 -20.90 -7.59 -13.80
CA GLY A 215 -20.47 -6.69 -12.73
C GLY A 215 -19.33 -5.75 -13.15
N TRP A 216 -18.28 -6.29 -13.76
CA TRP A 216 -17.16 -5.50 -14.27
C TRP A 216 -17.58 -4.57 -15.42
N GLY A 217 -18.48 -5.02 -16.30
CA GLY A 217 -19.09 -4.18 -17.32
C GLY A 217 -19.83 -3.00 -16.73
N LEU A 218 -20.63 -3.21 -15.69
CA LEU A 218 -21.36 -2.15 -14.98
C LEU A 218 -20.40 -1.16 -14.32
N VAL A 219 -19.34 -1.64 -13.64
CA VAL A 219 -18.29 -0.77 -13.06
C VAL A 219 -17.64 0.08 -14.14
N ALA A 220 -17.29 -0.51 -15.28
CA ALA A 220 -16.69 0.24 -16.40
C ALA A 220 -17.63 1.34 -16.92
N VAL A 221 -18.93 1.06 -17.06
CA VAL A 221 -19.94 2.03 -17.48
C VAL A 221 -20.08 3.16 -16.45
N VAL A 222 -20.20 2.84 -15.17
CA VAL A 222 -20.34 3.83 -14.09
C VAL A 222 -19.10 4.73 -14.02
N VAL A 223 -17.90 4.13 -14.01
CA VAL A 223 -16.64 4.88 -14.00
C VAL A 223 -16.52 5.75 -15.26
N GLY A 224 -16.84 5.20 -16.42
CA GLY A 224 -16.87 5.93 -17.69
C GLY A 224 -17.81 7.14 -17.67
N ALA A 225 -19.03 6.96 -17.15
CA ALA A 225 -20.02 8.04 -17.01
C ALA A 225 -19.53 9.14 -16.04
N VAL A 226 -18.94 8.77 -14.89
CA VAL A 226 -18.38 9.74 -13.94
C VAL A 226 -17.20 10.49 -14.57
N VAL A 227 -16.31 9.80 -15.27
CA VAL A 227 -15.17 10.40 -15.96
C VAL A 227 -15.64 11.36 -17.08
N ALA A 228 -16.65 10.98 -17.85
CA ALA A 228 -17.24 11.84 -18.89
C ALA A 228 -17.82 13.12 -18.29
N ARG A 229 -18.63 13.02 -17.23
CA ARG A 229 -19.21 14.18 -16.53
C ARG A 229 -18.14 15.15 -15.97
N THR A 230 -17.03 14.64 -15.49
CA THR A 230 -15.94 15.47 -14.96
C THR A 230 -15.16 16.19 -16.06
N ARG A 231 -15.14 15.66 -17.30
CA ARG A 231 -14.57 16.36 -18.47
C ARG A 231 -15.44 17.54 -18.89
N PHE A 232 -16.76 17.35 -18.98
CA PHE A 232 -17.71 18.41 -19.38
C PHE A 232 -17.79 19.58 -18.39
N ARG A 233 -17.46 19.40 -17.12
CA ARG A 233 -17.43 20.48 -16.12
C ARG A 233 -16.15 21.31 -16.13
N ARG A 234 -15.12 20.89 -16.86
CA ARG A 234 -13.83 21.58 -16.96
C ARG A 234 -13.61 22.30 -18.30
N SER A 235 -14.47 22.07 -19.28
CA SER A 235 -14.63 22.85 -20.52
C SER A 235 -15.66 23.96 -20.33
#